data_74f3c555ca996d0a1554f19350536022
#
_entry.id   74f3c555ca996d0a1554f19350536022
#
_cell.length_a   1.000
_cell.length_b   1.000
_cell.length_c   1.000
_cell.angle_alpha   90.00
_cell.angle_beta   90.00
_cell.angle_gamma   90.00
#
_symmetry.space_group_name_H-M   'P 1'
#
loop_
_entity.id
_entity.type
_entity.pdbx_description
1 polymer ?
#
loop_
_entity_poly.entity_id
_entity_poly.type
_entity_poly.pdbx_seq_one_letter_code
_entity_poly.pdbx_strand_id
1 'polypeptide(L)'
;MNGAQAIAKSLQMQGVKTVFGYPGVAICPVFDSLLETDIHSVLVRIEANAAHMASGFARLNGEVGVAICTSGPGATNLITGIATAYADSIPLVCITGQVNSALVGSDVFQEADITGAAESFVKYSYLVRKAGDIPRILREAFYIAASGRPGPVLVDVPMDVQLAEVKKFVWPEEVNLRTYKPTYKGNTAQLKKLMKALAASRRPILCTGGGVHLCQGAGVVRAFAEKYNIPVISTMMGIGTMPTQHPLYMGMLGNNGGMAANRAVVDADLVIMAGARLADRALSNPTELFKGKTLVHIDVDPAEIGKNAPVSIPIVGDAKAVFEELLTMEPVECTTEAWRQTLRVYRQKPSARKASERLVDPAAFVRTLSLSMQENAVYVADVGQNQIWSCANIVMREGRLMTSGGMGTMGYAIPAAVGAQLADPARQVVAVCGDGSFQMSMMELATMKQENCPVKIVVMNNGYLGMVREYQQNAYDRRYAMVELNHFPRLDKMAEAYDLPYIRIENMQEMPDKVKQMLETPGAVLLECLIDPMDVVKN
;
A
#
# COMPACT_ATOMS: atom_id res chain seq x y z
N MET A 1 -36.16 -0.52 13.01
CA MET A 1 -34.74 -0.36 13.34
C MET A 1 -34.35 1.10 13.20
N ASN A 2 -33.29 1.54 13.89
CA ASN A 2 -32.77 2.91 13.69
C ASN A 2 -31.66 2.94 12.62
N GLY A 3 -31.14 4.17 12.34
CA GLY A 3 -30.10 4.37 11.33
C GLY A 3 -28.78 3.65 11.66
N ALA A 4 -28.38 3.59 12.94
CA ALA A 4 -27.17 2.89 13.36
C ALA A 4 -27.28 1.37 13.12
N GLN A 5 -28.42 0.78 13.46
CA GLN A 5 -28.72 -0.62 13.13
C GLN A 5 -28.77 -0.87 11.61
N ALA A 6 -29.21 0.12 10.83
CA ALA A 6 -29.19 0.02 9.37
C ALA A 6 -27.75 0.06 8.83
N ILE A 7 -26.84 0.84 9.45
CA ILE A 7 -25.40 0.82 9.12
C ILE A 7 -24.82 -0.57 9.42
N ALA A 8 -24.97 -1.08 10.63
CA ALA A 8 -24.44 -2.38 11.04
C ALA A 8 -24.94 -3.50 10.12
N LYS A 9 -26.24 -3.53 9.82
CA LYS A 9 -26.84 -4.47 8.89
C LYS A 9 -26.31 -4.33 7.46
N SER A 10 -26.09 -3.11 6.98
CA SER A 10 -25.52 -2.85 5.65
C SER A 10 -24.09 -3.36 5.55
N LEU A 11 -23.26 -3.20 6.60
CA LEU A 11 -21.91 -3.77 6.66
C LEU A 11 -21.94 -5.31 6.62
N GLN A 12 -22.87 -5.96 7.34
CA GLN A 12 -23.07 -7.41 7.25
C GLN A 12 -23.47 -7.84 5.83
N MET A 13 -24.39 -7.11 5.17
CA MET A 13 -24.82 -7.39 3.79
C MET A 13 -23.68 -7.21 2.77
N GLN A 14 -22.68 -6.37 3.07
CA GLN A 14 -21.46 -6.25 2.27
C GLN A 14 -20.44 -7.36 2.56
N GLY A 15 -20.67 -8.21 3.55
CA GLY A 15 -19.76 -9.27 3.95
C GLY A 15 -18.59 -8.79 4.82
N VAL A 16 -18.67 -7.56 5.36
CA VAL A 16 -17.64 -7.02 6.26
C VAL A 16 -17.50 -7.93 7.48
N LYS A 17 -16.25 -8.32 7.77
CA LYS A 17 -15.90 -9.16 8.93
C LYS A 17 -15.18 -8.37 10.02
N THR A 18 -14.47 -7.32 9.64
CA THR A 18 -13.66 -6.53 10.56
C THR A 18 -13.81 -5.05 10.26
N VAL A 19 -13.95 -4.24 11.29
CA VAL A 19 -13.90 -2.78 11.22
C VAL A 19 -12.82 -2.27 12.17
N PHE A 20 -12.18 -1.18 11.80
CA PHE A 20 -11.14 -0.52 12.58
C PHE A 20 -11.65 0.84 13.02
N GLY A 21 -11.56 1.18 14.30
CA GLY A 21 -12.12 2.46 14.69
C GLY A 21 -11.76 2.95 16.06
N TYR A 22 -12.15 4.20 16.31
CA TYR A 22 -12.04 4.84 17.60
C TYR A 22 -13.40 5.48 17.97
N PRO A 23 -14.00 5.07 19.10
CA PRO A 23 -15.32 5.56 19.49
C PRO A 23 -15.28 7.01 19.97
N GLY A 24 -16.41 7.68 19.89
CA GLY A 24 -16.72 8.96 20.48
C GLY A 24 -18.24 9.17 20.41
N VAL A 25 -18.76 10.17 21.12
CA VAL A 25 -20.21 10.32 21.31
C VAL A 25 -20.98 10.30 20.01
N ALA A 26 -20.52 11.02 18.98
CA ALA A 26 -21.24 11.16 17.72
C ALA A 26 -21.28 9.89 16.85
N ILE A 27 -20.62 8.79 17.26
CA ILE A 27 -20.62 7.50 16.55
C ILE A 27 -20.96 6.31 17.46
N CYS A 28 -21.14 6.54 18.77
CA CYS A 28 -21.51 5.51 19.73
C CYS A 28 -22.71 4.64 19.30
N PRO A 29 -23.81 5.19 18.73
CA PRO A 29 -24.92 4.35 18.30
C PRO A 29 -24.55 3.29 17.26
N VAL A 30 -23.57 3.59 16.39
CA VAL A 30 -23.05 2.60 15.41
C VAL A 30 -22.27 1.50 16.11
N PHE A 31 -21.34 1.84 17.03
CA PHE A 31 -20.58 0.84 17.77
C PHE A 31 -21.47 -0.04 18.66
N ASP A 32 -22.50 0.55 19.29
CA ASP A 32 -23.51 -0.19 20.05
C ASP A 32 -24.25 -1.20 19.14
N SER A 33 -24.67 -0.76 17.96
CA SER A 33 -25.35 -1.65 16.99
C SER A 33 -24.44 -2.76 16.41
N LEU A 34 -23.13 -2.55 16.37
CA LEU A 34 -22.16 -3.57 15.94
C LEU A 34 -22.05 -4.72 16.93
N LEU A 35 -22.37 -4.51 18.23
CA LEU A 35 -22.41 -5.57 19.23
C LEU A 35 -23.46 -6.64 18.94
N GLU A 36 -24.49 -6.32 18.15
CA GLU A 36 -25.55 -7.24 17.71
C GLU A 36 -25.14 -8.03 16.43
N THR A 37 -23.88 -7.93 15.98
CA THR A 37 -23.36 -8.53 14.74
C THR A 37 -22.15 -9.41 15.01
N ASP A 38 -21.76 -10.22 14.03
CA ASP A 38 -20.50 -10.98 14.05
C ASP A 38 -19.31 -10.18 13.52
N ILE A 39 -19.46 -8.85 13.36
CA ILE A 39 -18.38 -7.98 12.88
C ILE A 39 -17.40 -7.70 14.01
N HIS A 40 -16.15 -8.11 13.83
CA HIS A 40 -15.08 -7.82 14.78
C HIS A 40 -14.69 -6.34 14.74
N SER A 41 -14.80 -5.66 15.88
CA SER A 41 -14.46 -4.24 16.01
C SER A 41 -13.10 -4.08 16.69
N VAL A 42 -12.11 -3.59 15.95
CA VAL A 42 -10.73 -3.38 16.42
C VAL A 42 -10.56 -1.95 16.92
N LEU A 43 -10.26 -1.81 18.21
CA LEU A 43 -10.00 -0.50 18.82
C LEU A 43 -8.57 -0.05 18.54
N VAL A 44 -8.41 0.97 17.68
CA VAL A 44 -7.12 1.62 17.41
C VAL A 44 -6.74 2.61 18.51
N ARG A 45 -5.57 3.22 18.44
CA ARG A 45 -5.12 4.23 19.41
C ARG A 45 -5.08 5.65 18.84
N ILE A 46 -5.21 5.77 17.51
CA ILE A 46 -5.43 7.03 16.80
C ILE A 46 -6.16 6.73 15.49
N GLU A 47 -7.06 7.59 15.07
CA GLU A 47 -7.97 7.37 13.94
C GLU A 47 -7.25 7.23 12.58
N ALA A 48 -6.14 7.92 12.37
CA ALA A 48 -5.31 7.73 11.17
C ALA A 48 -4.89 6.26 11.00
N ASN A 49 -4.61 5.59 12.13
CA ASN A 49 -4.21 4.18 12.14
C ASN A 49 -5.39 3.24 11.87
N ALA A 50 -6.64 3.66 12.10
CA ALA A 50 -7.81 2.89 11.66
C ALA A 50 -7.81 2.73 10.13
N ALA A 51 -7.57 3.82 9.40
CA ALA A 51 -7.46 3.75 7.95
C ALA A 51 -6.20 3.00 7.48
N HIS A 52 -5.08 3.09 8.20
CA HIS A 52 -3.87 2.33 7.87
C HIS A 52 -4.06 0.82 8.13
N MET A 53 -4.73 0.42 9.22
CA MET A 53 -5.10 -0.98 9.46
C MET A 53 -6.06 -1.49 8.39
N ALA A 54 -7.12 -0.71 8.09
CA ALA A 54 -8.06 -1.02 7.02
C ALA A 54 -7.35 -1.14 5.65
N SER A 55 -6.33 -0.31 5.39
CA SER A 55 -5.49 -0.39 4.19
C SER A 55 -4.67 -1.68 4.14
N GLY A 56 -4.01 -2.07 5.22
CA GLY A 56 -3.26 -3.33 5.31
C GLY A 56 -4.17 -4.54 5.09
N PHE A 57 -5.35 -4.53 5.71
CA PHE A 57 -6.39 -5.54 5.55
C PHE A 57 -6.84 -5.67 4.09
N ALA A 58 -7.23 -4.54 3.47
CA ALA A 58 -7.69 -4.51 2.08
C ALA A 58 -6.63 -4.94 1.07
N ARG A 59 -5.36 -4.56 1.29
CA ARG A 59 -4.25 -4.94 0.41
C ARG A 59 -3.99 -6.44 0.42
N LEU A 60 -4.26 -7.13 1.52
CA LEU A 60 -3.96 -8.55 1.63
C LEU A 60 -5.10 -9.44 1.11
N ASN A 61 -6.35 -9.17 1.51
CA ASN A 61 -7.49 -10.00 1.12
C ASN A 61 -8.21 -9.55 -0.15
N GLY A 62 -7.95 -8.31 -0.63
CA GLY A 62 -8.61 -7.76 -1.82
C GLY A 62 -10.02 -7.21 -1.57
N GLU A 63 -10.46 -7.14 -0.31
CA GLU A 63 -11.76 -6.60 0.09
C GLU A 63 -11.66 -5.09 0.38
N VAL A 64 -12.82 -4.44 0.58
CA VAL A 64 -12.88 -3.04 1.00
C VAL A 64 -12.64 -2.96 2.50
N GLY A 65 -11.61 -2.24 2.91
CA GLY A 65 -11.36 -1.96 4.32
C GLY A 65 -12.34 -0.94 4.90
N VAL A 66 -12.71 -1.08 6.18
CA VAL A 66 -13.68 -0.19 6.83
C VAL A 66 -13.05 0.48 8.05
N ALA A 67 -13.07 1.82 8.07
CA ALA A 67 -12.65 2.63 9.21
C ALA A 67 -13.83 3.43 9.75
N ILE A 68 -14.01 3.46 11.09
CA ILE A 68 -15.13 4.12 11.74
C ILE A 68 -14.61 5.03 12.86
N CYS A 69 -14.98 6.31 12.86
CA CYS A 69 -14.59 7.23 13.93
C CYS A 69 -15.64 8.31 14.19
N THR A 70 -15.45 9.03 15.28
CA THR A 70 -16.34 10.12 15.69
C THR A 70 -16.12 11.40 14.87
N SER A 71 -16.92 12.42 15.14
CA SER A 71 -16.84 13.76 14.54
C SER A 71 -15.62 14.57 15.02
N GLY A 72 -15.46 15.77 14.52
CA GLY A 72 -14.44 16.73 14.96
C GLY A 72 -13.02 16.17 14.86
N PRO A 73 -12.26 16.12 15.97
CA PRO A 73 -10.88 15.68 15.94
C PRO A 73 -10.72 14.23 15.49
N GLY A 74 -11.70 13.34 15.74
CA GLY A 74 -11.65 11.96 15.25
C GLY A 74 -11.72 11.90 13.73
N ALA A 75 -12.65 12.62 13.13
CA ALA A 75 -12.79 12.70 11.68
C ALA A 75 -11.57 13.38 11.01
N THR A 76 -11.06 14.47 11.58
CA THR A 76 -9.89 15.17 11.02
C THR A 76 -8.59 14.35 11.14
N ASN A 77 -8.40 13.61 12.24
CA ASN A 77 -7.27 12.67 12.36
C ASN A 77 -7.30 11.58 11.28
N LEU A 78 -8.48 11.16 10.83
CA LEU A 78 -8.63 10.12 9.80
C LEU A 78 -8.12 10.57 8.41
N ILE A 79 -8.07 11.89 8.13
CA ILE A 79 -7.71 12.44 6.81
C ILE A 79 -6.36 11.93 6.32
N THR A 80 -5.33 11.89 7.17
CA THR A 80 -4.00 11.37 6.79
C THR A 80 -4.09 9.93 6.26
N GLY A 81 -4.86 9.08 6.92
CA GLY A 81 -5.06 7.69 6.49
C GLY A 81 -5.85 7.59 5.18
N ILE A 82 -6.89 8.42 5.02
CA ILE A 82 -7.68 8.54 3.79
C ILE A 82 -6.77 8.97 2.62
N ALA A 83 -5.98 10.03 2.81
CA ALA A 83 -5.06 10.54 1.79
C ALA A 83 -4.00 9.49 1.38
N THR A 84 -3.48 8.73 2.36
CA THR A 84 -2.56 7.62 2.10
C THR A 84 -3.21 6.54 1.24
N ALA A 85 -4.43 6.14 1.56
CA ALA A 85 -5.19 5.15 0.79
C ALA A 85 -5.52 5.65 -0.62
N TYR A 86 -5.90 6.91 -0.76
CA TYR A 86 -6.17 7.54 -2.06
C TYR A 86 -4.94 7.54 -2.96
N ALA A 87 -3.80 7.98 -2.43
CA ALA A 87 -2.54 8.03 -3.18
C ALA A 87 -2.07 6.65 -3.67
N ASP A 88 -2.37 5.59 -2.90
CA ASP A 88 -2.00 4.21 -3.22
C ASP A 88 -3.14 3.41 -3.87
N SER A 89 -4.29 4.05 -4.13
CA SER A 89 -5.47 3.43 -4.76
C SER A 89 -6.05 2.25 -3.95
N ILE A 90 -6.14 2.38 -2.63
CA ILE A 90 -6.63 1.33 -1.74
C ILE A 90 -8.13 1.52 -1.48
N PRO A 91 -8.98 0.49 -1.68
CA PRO A 91 -10.40 0.59 -1.46
C PRO A 91 -10.72 0.66 0.03
N LEU A 92 -11.23 1.80 0.48
CA LEU A 92 -11.70 2.01 1.85
C LEU A 92 -13.10 2.61 1.87
N VAL A 93 -13.90 2.24 2.86
CA VAL A 93 -15.10 2.96 3.28
C VAL A 93 -14.84 3.52 4.67
N CYS A 94 -14.81 4.84 4.77
CA CYS A 94 -14.61 5.55 6.02
C CYS A 94 -15.94 6.10 6.49
N ILE A 95 -16.39 5.70 7.68
CA ILE A 95 -17.67 6.15 8.27
C ILE A 95 -17.34 7.08 9.42
N THR A 96 -17.80 8.32 9.34
CA THR A 96 -17.63 9.31 10.40
C THR A 96 -18.97 9.66 11.05
N GLY A 97 -18.94 9.85 12.36
CA GLY A 97 -20.06 10.49 13.05
C GLY A 97 -20.05 11.99 12.79
N GLN A 98 -21.21 12.62 12.88
CA GLN A 98 -21.36 14.08 12.77
C GLN A 98 -22.31 14.57 13.86
N VAL A 99 -22.22 15.85 14.19
CA VAL A 99 -23.19 16.52 15.05
C VAL A 99 -24.62 16.44 14.45
N ASN A 100 -25.65 16.72 15.22
CA ASN A 100 -27.01 16.67 14.71
C ASN A 100 -27.16 17.54 13.46
N SER A 101 -27.87 17.05 12.46
CA SER A 101 -28.02 17.72 11.16
C SER A 101 -28.57 19.17 11.25
N ALA A 102 -29.39 19.47 12.24
CA ALA A 102 -29.88 20.82 12.48
C ALA A 102 -28.80 21.79 13.02
N LEU A 103 -27.69 21.29 13.50
CA LEU A 103 -26.58 22.06 14.09
C LEU A 103 -25.39 22.21 13.14
N VAL A 104 -25.36 21.48 12.02
CA VAL A 104 -24.29 21.58 11.03
C VAL A 104 -24.22 22.99 10.44
N GLY A 105 -23.03 23.60 10.49
CA GLY A 105 -22.80 25.00 10.10
C GLY A 105 -23.04 26.03 11.22
N SER A 106 -23.14 25.57 12.47
CA SER A 106 -23.37 26.42 13.63
C SER A 106 -22.19 26.53 14.59
N ASP A 107 -21.02 26.03 14.22
CA ASP A 107 -19.77 26.02 15.02
C ASP A 107 -19.95 25.36 16.41
N VAL A 108 -20.72 24.29 16.48
CA VAL A 108 -20.96 23.58 17.73
C VAL A 108 -19.78 22.67 18.08
N PHE A 109 -19.73 22.21 19.35
CA PHE A 109 -18.67 21.36 19.85
C PHE A 109 -18.44 20.11 18.99
N GLN A 110 -17.21 19.87 18.57
CA GLN A 110 -16.76 18.77 17.71
C GLN A 110 -17.44 18.73 16.32
N GLU A 111 -17.95 19.85 15.84
CA GLU A 111 -18.32 19.96 14.43
C GLU A 111 -17.07 20.09 13.54
N ALA A 112 -17.10 19.41 12.42
CA ALA A 112 -16.12 19.60 11.33
C ALA A 112 -16.79 19.30 9.98
N ASP A 113 -16.55 20.14 8.97
CA ASP A 113 -16.90 19.80 7.59
C ASP A 113 -15.88 18.79 7.04
N ILE A 114 -16.05 17.55 7.45
CA ILE A 114 -15.14 16.48 7.04
C ILE A 114 -15.34 16.10 5.58
N THR A 115 -16.53 16.30 5.01
CA THR A 115 -16.81 16.03 3.60
C THR A 115 -16.04 17.00 2.71
N GLY A 116 -16.04 18.29 3.04
CA GLY A 116 -15.22 19.29 2.36
C GLY A 116 -13.73 19.12 2.59
N ALA A 117 -13.31 18.83 3.83
CA ALA A 117 -11.90 18.65 4.15
C ALA A 117 -11.27 17.41 3.46
N ALA A 118 -12.03 16.37 3.22
CA ALA A 118 -11.56 15.15 2.57
C ALA A 118 -11.75 15.14 1.04
N GLU A 119 -12.40 16.11 0.44
CA GLU A 119 -12.81 16.09 -0.98
C GLU A 119 -11.68 15.75 -1.95
N SER A 120 -10.48 16.27 -1.73
CA SER A 120 -9.30 16.03 -2.58
C SER A 120 -8.70 14.63 -2.42
N PHE A 121 -9.10 13.85 -1.42
CA PHE A 121 -8.51 12.58 -1.05
C PHE A 121 -9.50 11.41 -1.06
N VAL A 122 -10.72 11.61 -1.59
CA VAL A 122 -11.72 10.56 -1.71
C VAL A 122 -12.21 10.44 -3.15
N LYS A 123 -12.72 9.27 -3.52
CA LYS A 123 -13.42 9.10 -4.79
C LYS A 123 -14.79 9.74 -4.76
N TYR A 124 -15.44 9.70 -3.59
CA TYR A 124 -16.71 10.33 -3.31
C TYR A 124 -16.91 10.51 -1.81
N SER A 125 -17.73 11.49 -1.43
CA SER A 125 -18.16 11.70 -0.04
C SER A 125 -19.68 11.82 0.05
N TYR A 126 -20.25 11.28 1.11
CA TYR A 126 -21.67 11.39 1.43
C TYR A 126 -21.86 12.06 2.78
N LEU A 127 -22.70 13.10 2.85
CA LEU A 127 -23.33 13.53 4.09
C LEU A 127 -24.75 12.94 4.12
N VAL A 128 -25.00 11.99 5.01
CA VAL A 128 -26.27 11.28 5.09
C VAL A 128 -27.34 12.16 5.73
N ARG A 129 -28.39 12.46 4.99
CA ARG A 129 -29.47 13.37 5.45
C ARG A 129 -30.73 12.64 5.93
N LYS A 130 -30.90 11.36 5.59
CA LYS A 130 -32.08 10.54 5.93
C LYS A 130 -31.63 9.12 6.26
N ALA A 131 -32.11 8.61 7.39
CA ALA A 131 -31.78 7.23 7.81
C ALA A 131 -32.23 6.17 6.79
N GLY A 132 -33.33 6.39 6.07
CA GLY A 132 -33.80 5.49 5.02
C GLY A 132 -32.87 5.35 3.80
N ASP A 133 -31.94 6.30 3.59
CA ASP A 133 -30.98 6.28 2.48
C ASP A 133 -29.71 5.48 2.82
N ILE A 134 -29.47 5.14 4.09
CA ILE A 134 -28.25 4.47 4.57
C ILE A 134 -27.94 3.18 3.77
N PRO A 135 -28.87 2.24 3.56
CA PRO A 135 -28.55 1.01 2.85
C PRO A 135 -28.08 1.27 1.41
N ARG A 136 -28.73 2.20 0.71
CA ARG A 136 -28.35 2.61 -0.65
C ARG A 136 -26.99 3.29 -0.67
N ILE A 137 -26.76 4.26 0.22
CA ILE A 137 -25.48 5.00 0.30
C ILE A 137 -24.32 4.06 0.60
N LEU A 138 -24.46 3.16 1.56
CA LEU A 138 -23.38 2.21 1.86
C LEU A 138 -23.14 1.23 0.70
N ARG A 139 -24.19 0.74 0.04
CA ARG A 139 -24.04 -0.10 -1.15
C ARG A 139 -23.28 0.62 -2.26
N GLU A 140 -23.60 1.88 -2.52
CA GLU A 140 -22.91 2.74 -3.49
C GLU A 140 -21.46 3.03 -3.06
N ALA A 141 -21.22 3.33 -1.78
CA ALA A 141 -19.90 3.63 -1.24
C ALA A 141 -18.92 2.45 -1.43
N PHE A 142 -19.34 1.22 -1.11
CA PHE A 142 -18.54 0.03 -1.34
C PHE A 142 -18.28 -0.22 -2.83
N TYR A 143 -19.30 -0.05 -3.68
CA TYR A 143 -19.14 -0.17 -5.12
C TYR A 143 -18.14 0.85 -5.69
N ILE A 144 -18.25 2.12 -5.29
CA ILE A 144 -17.33 3.18 -5.74
C ILE A 144 -15.91 2.90 -5.24
N ALA A 145 -15.76 2.50 -3.98
CA ALA A 145 -14.45 2.21 -3.39
C ALA A 145 -13.71 1.10 -4.13
N ALA A 146 -14.40 0.02 -4.48
CA ALA A 146 -13.81 -1.18 -5.07
C ALA A 146 -13.66 -1.14 -6.59
N SER A 147 -14.48 -0.34 -7.30
CA SER A 147 -14.58 -0.41 -8.77
C SER A 147 -13.71 0.62 -9.48
N GLY A 148 -13.38 0.36 -10.75
CA GLY A 148 -12.46 1.17 -11.53
C GLY A 148 -11.08 1.24 -10.85
N ARG A 149 -10.46 2.42 -10.78
CA ARG A 149 -9.32 2.63 -9.90
C ARG A 149 -9.83 2.64 -8.45
N PRO A 150 -9.43 1.67 -7.61
CA PRO A 150 -9.88 1.64 -6.22
C PRO A 150 -9.48 2.89 -5.43
N GLY A 151 -10.19 3.18 -4.35
CA GLY A 151 -9.85 4.32 -3.49
C GLY A 151 -10.87 4.54 -2.39
N PRO A 152 -10.60 5.45 -1.44
CA PRO A 152 -11.46 5.69 -0.31
C PRO A 152 -12.76 6.43 -0.68
N VAL A 153 -13.82 6.10 0.05
CA VAL A 153 -15.11 6.80 0.05
C VAL A 153 -15.44 7.16 1.49
N LEU A 154 -15.87 8.40 1.72
CA LEU A 154 -16.27 8.89 3.02
C LEU A 154 -17.81 8.89 3.14
N VAL A 155 -18.32 8.42 4.27
CA VAL A 155 -19.75 8.46 4.62
C VAL A 155 -19.90 9.13 5.98
N ASP A 156 -20.32 10.38 6.00
CA ASP A 156 -20.52 11.18 7.20
C ASP A 156 -21.98 11.11 7.65
N VAL A 157 -22.22 10.70 8.90
CA VAL A 157 -23.55 10.35 9.39
C VAL A 157 -23.89 11.13 10.65
N PRO A 158 -24.76 12.14 10.57
CA PRO A 158 -25.23 12.89 11.73
C PRO A 158 -25.90 12.01 12.79
N MET A 159 -25.72 12.38 14.06
CA MET A 159 -26.19 11.58 15.19
C MET A 159 -27.70 11.40 15.22
N ASP A 160 -28.46 12.44 14.87
CA ASP A 160 -29.91 12.36 14.74
C ASP A 160 -30.35 11.39 13.63
N VAL A 161 -29.59 11.30 12.55
CA VAL A 161 -29.81 10.32 11.46
C VAL A 161 -29.51 8.91 11.92
N GLN A 162 -28.47 8.70 12.74
CA GLN A 162 -28.16 7.38 13.33
C GLN A 162 -29.28 6.89 14.24
N LEU A 163 -29.94 7.81 14.97
CA LEU A 163 -31.00 7.50 15.91
C LEU A 163 -32.41 7.46 15.27
N ALA A 164 -32.59 8.05 14.09
CA ALA A 164 -33.85 8.11 13.41
C ALA A 164 -34.35 6.73 12.95
N GLU A 165 -35.68 6.57 12.96
CA GLU A 165 -36.35 5.33 12.54
C GLU A 165 -36.20 5.06 11.05
N VAL A 166 -35.73 3.87 10.69
CA VAL A 166 -35.77 3.29 9.35
C VAL A 166 -36.99 2.39 9.23
N LYS A 167 -38.08 2.94 8.70
CA LYS A 167 -39.36 2.23 8.57
C LYS A 167 -39.27 0.97 7.72
N LYS A 168 -38.48 1.02 6.66
CA LYS A 168 -38.24 -0.11 5.74
C LYS A 168 -36.78 -0.15 5.33
N PHE A 169 -36.10 -1.22 5.69
CA PHE A 169 -34.74 -1.50 5.22
C PHE A 169 -34.81 -2.11 3.81
N VAL A 170 -34.30 -1.42 2.81
CA VAL A 170 -34.25 -1.89 1.42
C VAL A 170 -32.79 -1.94 0.97
N TRP A 171 -32.26 -3.15 0.77
CA TRP A 171 -30.93 -3.35 0.24
C TRP A 171 -30.97 -3.40 -1.28
N PRO A 172 -30.22 -2.54 -2.01
CA PRO A 172 -30.18 -2.61 -3.47
C PRO A 172 -29.45 -3.86 -3.96
N GLU A 173 -30.07 -4.61 -4.85
CA GLU A 173 -29.42 -5.78 -5.49
C GLU A 173 -28.27 -5.32 -6.40
N GLU A 174 -28.51 -4.26 -7.18
CA GLU A 174 -27.53 -3.71 -8.11
C GLU A 174 -27.25 -2.22 -7.81
N VAL A 175 -26.02 -1.80 -8.12
CA VAL A 175 -25.62 -0.38 -8.10
C VAL A 175 -25.57 0.15 -9.52
N ASN A 176 -26.40 1.15 -9.81
CA ASN A 176 -26.44 1.81 -11.11
C ASN A 176 -26.24 3.31 -10.97
N LEU A 177 -24.98 3.73 -11.00
CA LEU A 177 -24.63 5.16 -10.99
C LEU A 177 -24.61 5.69 -12.42
N ARG A 178 -25.39 6.74 -12.67
CA ARG A 178 -25.65 7.29 -14.00
C ARG A 178 -24.37 7.64 -14.77
N THR A 179 -23.38 8.21 -14.11
CA THR A 179 -22.17 8.76 -14.72
C THR A 179 -20.90 7.93 -14.44
N TYR A 180 -21.01 6.89 -13.62
CA TYR A 180 -19.86 6.08 -13.21
C TYR A 180 -19.97 4.67 -13.77
N LYS A 181 -19.21 4.42 -14.86
CA LYS A 181 -19.22 3.15 -15.62
C LYS A 181 -17.76 2.71 -15.87
N PRO A 182 -17.10 2.06 -14.89
CA PRO A 182 -15.72 1.61 -15.04
C PRO A 182 -15.54 0.61 -16.20
N THR A 183 -14.43 0.73 -16.91
CA THR A 183 -14.05 -0.19 -17.99
C THR A 183 -13.04 -1.20 -17.47
N TYR A 184 -13.35 -2.50 -17.58
CA TYR A 184 -12.47 -3.57 -17.15
C TYR A 184 -11.80 -4.32 -18.29
N LYS A 185 -12.51 -4.51 -19.43
CA LYS A 185 -11.98 -5.23 -20.60
C LYS A 185 -11.23 -4.28 -21.51
N GLY A 186 -10.03 -4.68 -21.93
CA GLY A 186 -9.25 -3.95 -22.93
C GLY A 186 -9.94 -3.92 -24.29
N ASN A 187 -9.69 -2.86 -25.07
CA ASN A 187 -10.17 -2.80 -26.45
C ASN A 187 -9.39 -3.79 -27.32
N THR A 188 -10.06 -4.77 -27.92
CA THR A 188 -9.45 -5.85 -28.71
C THR A 188 -8.58 -5.34 -29.87
N ALA A 189 -8.91 -4.20 -30.50
CA ALA A 189 -8.06 -3.62 -31.54
C ALA A 189 -6.72 -3.11 -30.96
N GLN A 190 -6.72 -2.57 -29.75
CA GLN A 190 -5.48 -2.14 -29.07
C GLN A 190 -4.67 -3.36 -28.61
N LEU A 191 -5.32 -4.43 -28.14
CA LEU A 191 -4.64 -5.69 -27.78
C LEU A 191 -3.94 -6.30 -29.02
N LYS A 192 -4.59 -6.32 -30.19
CA LYS A 192 -3.97 -6.75 -31.46
C LYS A 192 -2.77 -5.88 -31.84
N LYS A 193 -2.84 -4.55 -31.60
CA LYS A 193 -1.69 -3.65 -31.85
C LYS A 193 -0.53 -3.97 -30.89
N LEU A 194 -0.81 -4.26 -29.62
CA LEU A 194 0.22 -4.69 -28.68
C LEU A 194 0.90 -5.97 -29.15
N MET A 195 0.12 -7.00 -29.53
CA MET A 195 0.68 -8.27 -30.01
C MET A 195 1.54 -8.08 -31.29
N LYS A 196 1.10 -7.23 -32.20
CA LYS A 196 1.90 -6.87 -33.37
C LYS A 196 3.19 -6.13 -33.02
N ALA A 197 3.13 -5.21 -32.06
CA ALA A 197 4.32 -4.50 -31.55
C ALA A 197 5.29 -5.45 -30.86
N LEU A 198 4.78 -6.42 -30.11
CA LEU A 198 5.59 -7.45 -29.45
C LEU A 198 6.32 -8.33 -30.49
N ALA A 199 5.64 -8.77 -31.54
CA ALA A 199 6.25 -9.53 -32.63
C ALA A 199 7.38 -8.78 -33.35
N ALA A 200 7.25 -7.46 -33.47
CA ALA A 200 8.24 -6.61 -34.14
C ALA A 200 9.39 -6.18 -33.22
N SER A 201 9.22 -6.30 -31.89
CA SER A 201 10.19 -5.84 -30.91
C SER A 201 11.36 -6.79 -30.75
N ARG A 202 12.56 -6.23 -30.55
CA ARG A 202 13.77 -6.98 -30.20
C ARG A 202 14.20 -6.76 -28.76
N ARG A 203 13.71 -5.70 -28.13
CA ARG A 203 14.06 -5.32 -26.75
C ARG A 203 12.81 -4.93 -25.96
N PRO A 204 11.82 -5.84 -25.88
CA PRO A 204 10.63 -5.58 -25.08
C PRO A 204 10.94 -5.60 -23.60
N ILE A 205 10.22 -4.78 -22.82
CA ILE A 205 10.25 -4.79 -21.35
C ILE A 205 8.82 -4.65 -20.82
N LEU A 206 8.49 -5.44 -19.78
CA LEU A 206 7.24 -5.33 -19.05
C LEU A 206 7.51 -4.70 -17.69
N CYS A 207 6.86 -3.59 -17.40
CA CYS A 207 6.90 -2.92 -16.10
C CYS A 207 5.58 -3.13 -15.36
N THR A 208 5.65 -3.73 -14.19
CA THR A 208 4.49 -3.97 -13.32
C THR A 208 4.41 -2.94 -12.21
N GLY A 209 3.20 -2.46 -11.93
CA GLY A 209 2.91 -1.53 -10.85
C GLY A 209 1.97 -2.09 -9.78
N GLY A 210 1.56 -1.24 -8.85
CA GLY A 210 0.63 -1.59 -7.76
C GLY A 210 -0.73 -2.08 -8.25
N GLY A 211 -1.19 -1.61 -9.41
CA GLY A 211 -2.45 -2.03 -10.01
C GLY A 211 -2.52 -3.53 -10.30
N VAL A 212 -1.37 -4.16 -10.66
CA VAL A 212 -1.31 -5.62 -10.87
C VAL A 212 -1.57 -6.40 -9.59
N HIS A 213 -1.13 -5.87 -8.44
CA HIS A 213 -1.47 -6.46 -7.15
C HIS A 213 -2.94 -6.24 -6.78
N LEU A 214 -3.46 -5.03 -6.99
CA LEU A 214 -4.82 -4.66 -6.61
C LEU A 214 -5.88 -5.48 -7.36
N CYS A 215 -5.63 -5.80 -8.63
CA CYS A 215 -6.51 -6.68 -9.42
C CYS A 215 -6.20 -8.18 -9.25
N GLN A 216 -5.29 -8.56 -8.33
CA GLN A 216 -4.85 -9.94 -8.15
C GLN A 216 -4.33 -10.60 -9.44
N GLY A 217 -3.70 -9.79 -10.31
CA GLY A 217 -3.26 -10.20 -11.65
C GLY A 217 -1.84 -10.73 -11.74
N ALA A 218 -1.09 -10.85 -10.63
CA ALA A 218 0.33 -11.21 -10.65
C ALA A 218 0.62 -12.53 -11.38
N GLY A 219 -0.18 -13.57 -11.13
CA GLY A 219 -0.01 -14.88 -11.78
C GLY A 219 -0.20 -14.83 -13.30
N VAL A 220 -1.23 -14.13 -13.77
CA VAL A 220 -1.53 -13.99 -15.21
C VAL A 220 -0.47 -13.14 -15.92
N VAL A 221 -0.02 -12.06 -15.31
CA VAL A 221 1.05 -11.20 -15.85
C VAL A 221 2.37 -11.96 -15.91
N ARG A 222 2.68 -12.77 -14.89
CA ARG A 222 3.84 -13.66 -14.86
C ARG A 222 3.77 -14.68 -16.02
N ALA A 223 2.64 -15.37 -16.18
CA ALA A 223 2.43 -16.34 -17.26
C ALA A 223 2.63 -15.72 -18.65
N PHE A 224 2.17 -14.49 -18.86
CA PHE A 224 2.41 -13.77 -20.12
C PHE A 224 3.89 -13.47 -20.34
N ALA A 225 4.60 -12.97 -19.31
CA ALA A 225 6.03 -12.69 -19.39
C ALA A 225 6.86 -13.96 -19.67
N GLU A 226 6.49 -15.08 -19.03
CA GLU A 226 7.12 -16.38 -19.24
C GLU A 226 6.88 -16.93 -20.64
N LYS A 227 5.62 -16.89 -21.13
CA LYS A 227 5.24 -17.36 -22.48
C LYS A 227 6.08 -16.69 -23.57
N TYR A 228 6.35 -15.40 -23.44
CA TYR A 228 7.10 -14.63 -24.45
C TYR A 228 8.55 -14.32 -24.03
N ASN A 229 9.01 -14.86 -22.89
CA ASN A 229 10.35 -14.61 -22.34
C ASN A 229 10.68 -13.11 -22.20
N ILE A 230 9.70 -12.27 -21.83
CA ILE A 230 9.87 -10.83 -21.70
C ILE A 230 10.53 -10.51 -20.34
N PRO A 231 11.64 -9.75 -20.30
CA PRO A 231 12.17 -9.25 -19.04
C PRO A 231 11.17 -8.37 -18.32
N VAL A 232 11.08 -8.50 -17.00
CA VAL A 232 10.14 -7.79 -16.13
C VAL A 232 10.90 -6.88 -15.18
N ILE A 233 10.42 -5.66 -15.07
CA ILE A 233 10.80 -4.71 -14.03
C ILE A 233 9.56 -4.35 -13.23
N SER A 234 9.72 -3.79 -12.05
CA SER A 234 8.59 -3.30 -11.27
C SER A 234 8.81 -1.87 -10.77
N THR A 235 7.74 -1.12 -10.60
CA THR A 235 7.79 0.04 -9.71
C THR A 235 7.92 -0.43 -8.26
N MET A 236 8.19 0.47 -7.31
CA MET A 236 8.20 0.14 -5.88
C MET A 236 6.92 -0.61 -5.45
N MET A 237 5.75 -0.14 -5.90
CA MET A 237 4.45 -0.75 -5.58
C MET A 237 4.19 -2.07 -6.31
N GLY A 238 4.97 -2.38 -7.32
CA GLY A 238 4.86 -3.63 -8.10
C GLY A 238 5.82 -4.74 -7.64
N ILE A 239 6.67 -4.49 -6.63
CA ILE A 239 7.58 -5.53 -6.09
C ILE A 239 6.75 -6.71 -5.57
N GLY A 240 7.12 -7.93 -5.98
CA GLY A 240 6.41 -9.16 -5.62
C GLY A 240 5.33 -9.58 -6.64
N THR A 241 5.04 -8.79 -7.69
CA THR A 241 4.22 -9.26 -8.82
C THR A 241 4.91 -10.38 -9.61
N MET A 242 6.23 -10.42 -9.53
CA MET A 242 7.09 -11.52 -9.94
C MET A 242 8.10 -11.78 -8.81
N PRO A 243 8.42 -13.05 -8.47
CA PRO A 243 9.46 -13.34 -7.50
C PRO A 243 10.77 -12.64 -7.86
N THR A 244 11.41 -11.99 -6.87
CA THR A 244 12.58 -11.15 -7.16
C THR A 244 13.80 -11.94 -7.61
N GLN A 245 13.83 -13.26 -7.37
CA GLN A 245 14.87 -14.17 -7.85
C GLN A 245 14.55 -14.77 -9.23
N HIS A 246 13.36 -14.52 -9.79
CA HIS A 246 12.99 -15.07 -11.08
C HIS A 246 13.97 -14.63 -12.19
N PRO A 247 14.33 -15.53 -13.14
CA PRO A 247 15.30 -15.22 -14.22
C PRO A 247 14.91 -14.03 -15.10
N LEU A 248 13.61 -13.76 -15.26
CA LEU A 248 13.11 -12.63 -16.04
C LEU A 248 13.01 -11.33 -15.22
N TYR A 249 13.09 -11.36 -13.90
CA TYR A 249 12.98 -10.15 -13.09
C TYR A 249 14.29 -9.36 -13.08
N MET A 250 14.26 -8.11 -13.53
CA MET A 250 15.45 -7.24 -13.66
C MET A 250 15.59 -6.22 -12.53
N GLY A 251 14.64 -6.19 -11.59
CA GLY A 251 14.67 -5.32 -10.41
C GLY A 251 13.65 -4.18 -10.42
N MET A 252 13.75 -3.33 -9.41
CA MET A 252 12.93 -2.15 -9.25
C MET A 252 13.43 -1.00 -10.14
N LEU A 253 12.49 -0.34 -10.81
CA LEU A 253 12.69 0.88 -11.61
C LEU A 253 12.67 2.13 -10.71
N GLY A 254 13.43 3.14 -11.06
CA GLY A 254 13.32 4.49 -10.51
C GLY A 254 14.62 5.04 -9.92
N ASN A 255 14.50 6.21 -9.26
CA ASN A 255 15.65 6.95 -8.69
C ASN A 255 16.47 6.10 -7.71
N ASN A 256 15.79 5.24 -6.95
CA ASN A 256 16.39 4.29 -6.03
C ASN A 256 16.37 2.84 -6.57
N GLY A 257 16.12 2.68 -7.87
CA GLY A 257 16.05 1.40 -8.54
C GLY A 257 17.41 0.81 -8.93
N GLY A 258 17.36 -0.43 -9.38
CA GLY A 258 18.56 -1.16 -9.83
C GLY A 258 19.05 -0.72 -11.22
N MET A 259 20.35 -0.87 -11.46
CA MET A 259 20.95 -0.52 -12.75
C MET A 259 20.30 -1.27 -13.91
N ALA A 260 20.04 -2.58 -13.76
CA ALA A 260 19.43 -3.39 -14.82
C ALA A 260 18.01 -2.89 -15.17
N ALA A 261 17.18 -2.58 -14.18
CA ALA A 261 15.83 -2.07 -14.40
C ALA A 261 15.82 -0.70 -15.11
N ASN A 262 16.66 0.22 -14.65
CA ASN A 262 16.78 1.54 -15.25
C ASN A 262 17.32 1.48 -16.69
N ARG A 263 18.37 0.67 -16.93
CA ARG A 263 18.90 0.45 -18.29
C ARG A 263 17.90 -0.24 -19.20
N ALA A 264 17.12 -1.19 -18.65
CA ALA A 264 16.09 -1.87 -19.42
C ALA A 264 15.09 -0.88 -20.06
N VAL A 265 14.64 0.13 -19.33
CA VAL A 265 13.72 1.14 -19.90
C VAL A 265 14.44 2.07 -20.87
N VAL A 266 15.70 2.44 -20.58
CA VAL A 266 16.49 3.32 -21.49
C VAL A 266 16.75 2.64 -22.82
N ASP A 267 17.08 1.36 -22.85
CA ASP A 267 17.53 0.66 -24.05
C ASP A 267 16.41 -0.10 -24.77
N ALA A 268 15.20 -0.21 -24.18
CA ALA A 268 14.03 -0.87 -24.77
C ALA A 268 13.54 -0.17 -26.05
N ASP A 269 12.99 -0.94 -26.99
CA ASP A 269 12.23 -0.44 -28.14
C ASP A 269 10.72 -0.53 -27.92
N LEU A 270 10.26 -1.43 -27.03
CA LEU A 270 8.89 -1.60 -26.59
C LEU A 270 8.84 -1.62 -25.06
N VAL A 271 8.05 -0.74 -24.48
CA VAL A 271 7.80 -0.70 -23.02
C VAL A 271 6.31 -0.91 -22.77
N ILE A 272 5.98 -1.96 -22.02
CA ILE A 272 4.61 -2.28 -21.59
C ILE A 272 4.50 -1.91 -20.12
N MET A 273 3.76 -0.84 -19.80
CA MET A 273 3.44 -0.42 -18.44
C MET A 273 2.10 -1.00 -18.03
N ALA A 274 2.07 -1.85 -17.01
CA ALA A 274 0.87 -2.53 -16.53
C ALA A 274 0.52 -2.13 -15.09
N GLY A 275 -0.61 -1.44 -14.90
CA GLY A 275 -1.07 -0.97 -13.60
C GLY A 275 -0.02 -0.11 -12.88
N ALA A 276 0.71 0.71 -13.62
CA ALA A 276 1.83 1.50 -13.15
C ALA A 276 1.72 2.94 -13.63
N ARG A 277 1.67 3.90 -12.71
CA ARG A 277 1.71 5.32 -13.02
C ARG A 277 3.12 5.71 -13.49
N LEU A 278 3.21 6.60 -14.47
CA LEU A 278 4.46 7.20 -14.93
C LEU A 278 4.88 8.32 -13.95
N ALA A 279 5.10 7.97 -12.67
CA ALA A 279 5.39 8.92 -11.61
C ALA A 279 6.87 9.32 -11.59
N ASP A 280 7.16 10.52 -11.07
CA ASP A 280 8.49 11.15 -10.99
C ASP A 280 9.54 10.30 -10.24
N ARG A 281 9.11 9.55 -9.22
CA ARG A 281 10.01 8.65 -8.46
C ARG A 281 10.46 7.44 -9.27
N ALA A 282 9.64 7.01 -10.23
CA ALA A 282 9.97 5.91 -11.14
C ALA A 282 10.69 6.42 -12.41
N LEU A 283 10.32 7.58 -12.93
CA LEU A 283 10.79 8.11 -14.21
C LEU A 283 11.03 9.62 -14.12
N SER A 284 12.28 10.04 -14.19
CA SER A 284 12.65 11.46 -14.02
C SER A 284 12.15 12.38 -15.15
N ASN A 285 12.10 11.90 -16.39
CA ASN A 285 11.59 12.64 -17.55
C ASN A 285 10.95 11.65 -18.54
N PRO A 286 9.71 11.21 -18.28
CA PRO A 286 9.11 10.16 -19.09
C PRO A 286 8.89 10.55 -20.56
N THR A 287 8.63 11.82 -20.86
CA THR A 287 8.43 12.28 -22.24
C THR A 287 9.68 12.06 -23.10
N GLU A 288 10.85 12.47 -22.63
CA GLU A 288 12.12 12.26 -23.35
C GLU A 288 12.55 10.79 -23.33
N LEU A 289 12.33 10.09 -22.21
CA LEU A 289 12.69 8.68 -22.07
C LEU A 289 12.00 7.77 -23.09
N PHE A 290 10.73 8.05 -23.42
CA PHE A 290 9.94 7.25 -24.35
C PHE A 290 9.98 7.75 -25.80
N LYS A 291 10.71 8.82 -26.08
CA LYS A 291 10.87 9.33 -27.45
C LYS A 291 11.51 8.28 -28.37
N GLY A 292 10.84 8.00 -29.50
CA GLY A 292 11.29 6.98 -30.45
C GLY A 292 11.06 5.53 -30.02
N LYS A 293 10.32 5.29 -28.93
CA LYS A 293 9.93 3.96 -28.45
C LYS A 293 8.43 3.74 -28.58
N THR A 294 8.03 2.48 -28.63
CA THR A 294 6.62 2.12 -28.49
C THR A 294 6.28 1.99 -27.02
N LEU A 295 5.47 2.92 -26.49
CA LEU A 295 4.94 2.86 -25.14
C LEU A 295 3.51 2.29 -25.16
N VAL A 296 3.30 1.17 -24.50
CA VAL A 296 1.99 0.59 -24.20
C VAL A 296 1.67 0.92 -22.75
N HIS A 297 0.50 1.49 -22.49
CA HIS A 297 0.07 1.78 -21.12
C HIS A 297 -1.28 1.10 -20.86
N ILE A 298 -1.28 0.14 -19.94
CA ILE A 298 -2.44 -0.63 -19.48
C ILE A 298 -2.81 -0.11 -18.10
N ASP A 299 -3.94 0.55 -18.00
CA ASP A 299 -4.45 1.05 -16.72
C ASP A 299 -5.98 1.04 -16.71
N VAL A 300 -6.56 0.80 -15.53
CA VAL A 300 -8.01 0.82 -15.32
C VAL A 300 -8.56 2.26 -15.30
N ASP A 301 -7.68 3.22 -14.97
CA ASP A 301 -8.02 4.64 -14.92
C ASP A 301 -7.64 5.34 -16.24
N PRO A 302 -8.61 5.72 -17.07
CA PRO A 302 -8.33 6.41 -18.32
C PRO A 302 -7.59 7.74 -18.13
N ALA A 303 -7.70 8.37 -16.95
CA ALA A 303 -7.04 9.64 -16.66
C ALA A 303 -5.51 9.49 -16.43
N GLU A 304 -5.01 8.30 -16.12
CA GLU A 304 -3.58 8.05 -15.98
C GLU A 304 -2.90 7.83 -17.35
N ILE A 305 -3.66 7.39 -18.36
CA ILE A 305 -3.11 7.10 -19.70
C ILE A 305 -2.79 8.41 -20.44
N GLY A 306 -1.51 8.59 -20.78
CA GLY A 306 -1.06 9.79 -21.50
C GLY A 306 -0.86 11.03 -20.62
N LYS A 307 -1.06 10.92 -19.29
CA LYS A 307 -0.93 12.03 -18.36
C LYS A 307 0.49 12.62 -18.30
N ASN A 308 1.50 11.77 -18.22
CA ASN A 308 2.90 12.18 -18.00
C ASN A 308 3.81 11.92 -19.21
N ALA A 309 3.36 11.16 -20.20
CA ALA A 309 4.07 10.92 -21.46
C ALA A 309 3.10 10.52 -22.59
N PRO A 310 3.40 10.85 -23.84
CA PRO A 310 2.62 10.35 -24.99
C PRO A 310 2.64 8.82 -25.05
N VAL A 311 1.47 8.21 -25.19
CA VAL A 311 1.29 6.75 -25.24
C VAL A 311 1.01 6.30 -26.67
N SER A 312 1.77 5.33 -27.17
CA SER A 312 1.60 4.78 -28.53
C SER A 312 0.37 3.85 -28.62
N ILE A 313 0.17 3.02 -27.59
CA ILE A 313 -0.92 2.04 -27.52
C ILE A 313 -1.60 2.17 -26.14
N PRO A 314 -2.69 2.98 -26.05
CA PRO A 314 -3.46 3.09 -24.81
C PRO A 314 -4.40 1.89 -24.65
N ILE A 315 -4.40 1.26 -23.48
CA ILE A 315 -5.31 0.16 -23.14
C ILE A 315 -5.98 0.47 -21.82
N VAL A 316 -7.22 0.98 -21.89
CA VAL A 316 -8.05 1.15 -20.68
C VAL A 316 -8.65 -0.19 -20.32
N GLY A 317 -8.33 -0.69 -19.12
CA GLY A 317 -8.83 -1.98 -18.63
C GLY A 317 -8.12 -2.45 -17.39
N ASP A 318 -8.74 -3.40 -16.71
CA ASP A 318 -8.14 -4.11 -15.58
C ASP A 318 -6.96 -4.96 -16.07
N ALA A 319 -5.81 -4.87 -15.40
CA ALA A 319 -4.61 -5.55 -15.86
C ALA A 319 -4.79 -7.07 -15.92
N LYS A 320 -5.48 -7.69 -14.96
CA LYS A 320 -5.74 -9.14 -14.98
C LYS A 320 -6.57 -9.53 -16.19
N ALA A 321 -7.71 -8.86 -16.41
CA ALA A 321 -8.60 -9.14 -17.53
C ALA A 321 -7.91 -8.91 -18.90
N VAL A 322 -7.08 -7.87 -19.02
CA VAL A 322 -6.29 -7.58 -20.23
C VAL A 322 -5.29 -8.70 -20.51
N PHE A 323 -4.52 -9.15 -19.52
CA PHE A 323 -3.53 -10.21 -19.74
C PHE A 323 -4.17 -11.59 -19.91
N GLU A 324 -5.32 -11.87 -19.28
CA GLU A 324 -6.13 -13.06 -19.57
C GLU A 324 -6.53 -13.11 -21.06
N GLU A 325 -7.04 -12.00 -21.63
CA GLU A 325 -7.39 -11.92 -23.04
C GLU A 325 -6.16 -12.04 -23.95
N LEU A 326 -5.04 -11.38 -23.63
CA LEU A 326 -3.78 -11.48 -24.40
C LEU A 326 -3.25 -12.92 -24.46
N LEU A 327 -3.42 -13.71 -23.39
CA LEU A 327 -2.98 -15.11 -23.37
C LEU A 327 -3.82 -16.03 -24.27
N THR A 328 -5.07 -15.65 -24.59
CA THR A 328 -5.95 -16.40 -25.50
C THR A 328 -5.76 -16.04 -26.97
N MET A 329 -5.05 -14.94 -27.26
CA MET A 329 -4.79 -14.51 -28.63
C MET A 329 -3.80 -15.44 -29.35
N GLU A 330 -3.82 -15.41 -30.68
CA GLU A 330 -2.83 -16.09 -31.52
C GLU A 330 -1.41 -15.74 -31.05
N PRO A 331 -0.58 -16.73 -30.74
CA PRO A 331 0.77 -16.48 -30.28
C PRO A 331 1.63 -15.82 -31.35
N VAL A 332 2.52 -14.97 -30.94
CA VAL A 332 3.51 -14.31 -31.80
C VAL A 332 4.93 -14.78 -31.45
N GLU A 333 5.82 -14.78 -32.43
CA GLU A 333 7.23 -15.02 -32.17
C GLU A 333 7.85 -13.78 -31.50
N CYS A 334 8.62 -14.00 -30.44
CA CYS A 334 9.33 -12.97 -29.70
C CYS A 334 10.76 -13.41 -29.39
N THR A 335 11.73 -12.76 -30.00
CA THR A 335 13.16 -13.12 -29.85
C THR A 335 13.83 -12.19 -28.85
N THR A 336 14.00 -12.63 -27.61
CA THR A 336 14.53 -11.82 -26.50
C THR A 336 15.85 -12.29 -25.90
N GLU A 337 16.45 -13.38 -26.41
CA GLU A 337 17.62 -14.02 -25.77
C GLU A 337 18.80 -13.06 -25.62
N ALA A 338 19.24 -12.41 -26.69
CA ALA A 338 20.36 -11.47 -26.65
C ALA A 338 20.06 -10.28 -25.72
N TRP A 339 18.80 -9.82 -25.69
CA TRP A 339 18.34 -8.77 -24.81
C TRP A 339 18.41 -9.19 -23.34
N ARG A 340 17.91 -10.35 -23.00
CA ARG A 340 17.97 -10.91 -21.63
C ARG A 340 19.40 -11.07 -21.15
N GLN A 341 20.32 -11.53 -22.01
CA GLN A 341 21.74 -11.64 -21.68
C GLN A 341 22.36 -10.28 -21.36
N THR A 342 22.07 -9.25 -22.15
CA THR A 342 22.52 -7.87 -21.91
C THR A 342 22.06 -7.39 -20.52
N LEU A 343 20.78 -7.58 -20.18
CA LEU A 343 20.24 -7.15 -18.89
C LEU A 343 20.81 -7.94 -17.71
N ARG A 344 21.09 -9.23 -17.87
CA ARG A 344 21.76 -10.05 -16.83
C ARG A 344 23.13 -9.51 -16.46
N VAL A 345 23.90 -9.02 -17.42
CA VAL A 345 25.21 -8.39 -17.15
C VAL A 345 25.06 -7.18 -16.24
N TYR A 346 24.04 -6.35 -16.47
CA TYR A 346 23.77 -5.20 -15.60
C TYR A 346 23.26 -5.63 -14.22
N ARG A 347 22.48 -6.70 -14.13
CA ARG A 347 21.97 -7.22 -12.85
C ARG A 347 23.08 -7.76 -11.94
N GLN A 348 24.14 -8.29 -12.51
CA GLN A 348 25.28 -8.86 -11.77
C GLN A 348 26.28 -7.82 -11.28
N LYS A 349 26.21 -6.57 -11.75
CA LYS A 349 27.11 -5.51 -11.27
C LYS A 349 26.86 -5.24 -9.79
N PRO A 350 27.91 -5.28 -8.94
CA PRO A 350 27.76 -4.99 -7.53
C PRO A 350 27.28 -3.54 -7.32
N SER A 351 26.56 -3.32 -6.23
CA SER A 351 26.25 -1.96 -5.78
C SER A 351 27.54 -1.23 -5.46
N ALA A 352 27.64 0.04 -5.84
CA ALA A 352 28.77 0.91 -5.47
C ALA A 352 28.71 1.33 -3.99
N ARG A 353 27.58 1.06 -3.30
CA ARG A 353 27.39 1.42 -1.90
C ARG A 353 28.44 0.70 -1.02
N LYS A 354 29.17 1.48 -0.22
CA LYS A 354 30.01 0.98 0.86
C LYS A 354 29.21 1.04 2.16
N ALA A 355 28.95 -0.13 2.75
CA ALA A 355 28.37 -0.21 4.08
C ALA A 355 29.41 0.17 5.14
N SER A 356 28.96 0.71 6.27
CA SER A 356 29.78 0.82 7.46
C SER A 356 30.14 -0.58 8.00
N GLU A 357 31.37 -0.74 8.47
CA GLU A 357 31.83 -1.99 9.14
C GLU A 357 31.56 -1.96 10.65
N ARG A 358 31.04 -0.84 11.18
CA ARG A 358 30.88 -0.61 12.62
C ARG A 358 29.63 -1.26 13.19
N LEU A 359 28.53 -1.22 12.47
CA LEU A 359 27.21 -1.73 12.86
C LEU A 359 26.64 -2.63 11.77
N VAL A 360 25.34 -2.85 11.79
CA VAL A 360 24.67 -3.72 10.83
C VAL A 360 24.52 -3.04 9.47
N ASP A 361 24.93 -3.70 8.39
CA ASP A 361 24.62 -3.25 7.03
C ASP A 361 23.13 -3.42 6.73
N PRO A 362 22.37 -2.32 6.50
CA PRO A 362 20.93 -2.39 6.30
C PRO A 362 20.52 -3.20 5.06
N ALA A 363 21.33 -3.22 4.00
CA ALA A 363 21.03 -4.01 2.80
C ALA A 363 21.20 -5.52 3.06
N ALA A 364 22.23 -5.91 3.77
CA ALA A 364 22.45 -7.30 4.18
C ALA A 364 21.38 -7.75 5.17
N PHE A 365 20.98 -6.88 6.12
CA PHE A 365 19.90 -7.16 7.06
C PHE A 365 18.57 -7.45 6.35
N VAL A 366 18.13 -6.58 5.43
CA VAL A 366 16.90 -6.80 4.67
C VAL A 366 16.94 -8.11 3.87
N ARG A 367 18.08 -8.41 3.26
CA ARG A 367 18.27 -9.66 2.52
C ARG A 367 18.19 -10.88 3.43
N THR A 368 18.87 -10.88 4.55
CA THR A 368 18.85 -11.96 5.53
C THR A 368 17.45 -12.15 6.11
N LEU A 369 16.79 -11.07 6.52
CA LEU A 369 15.43 -11.10 7.03
C LEU A 369 14.48 -11.73 6.02
N SER A 370 14.45 -11.21 4.79
CA SER A 370 13.49 -11.66 3.77
C SER A 370 13.75 -13.09 3.28
N LEU A 371 15.00 -13.55 3.28
CA LEU A 371 15.33 -14.94 2.98
C LEU A 371 14.87 -15.91 4.09
N SER A 372 14.90 -15.46 5.34
CA SER A 372 14.52 -16.25 6.52
C SER A 372 13.01 -16.27 6.77
N MET A 373 12.25 -15.34 6.19
CA MET A 373 10.78 -15.31 6.30
C MET A 373 10.13 -16.48 5.55
N GLN A 374 8.87 -16.78 5.86
CA GLN A 374 8.05 -17.72 5.08
C GLN A 374 7.89 -17.26 3.64
N GLU A 375 7.69 -18.19 2.69
CA GLU A 375 7.60 -17.88 1.27
C GLU A 375 6.48 -16.89 0.92
N ASN A 376 5.33 -17.05 1.58
CA ASN A 376 4.14 -16.22 1.40
C ASN A 376 4.02 -15.08 2.42
N ALA A 377 5.07 -14.78 3.17
CA ALA A 377 5.04 -13.76 4.22
C ALA A 377 4.71 -12.36 3.70
N VAL A 378 4.18 -11.53 4.59
CA VAL A 378 3.94 -10.12 4.33
C VAL A 378 5.05 -9.29 4.97
N TYR A 379 5.69 -8.46 4.17
CA TYR A 379 6.69 -7.49 4.60
C TYR A 379 6.11 -6.09 4.47
N VAL A 380 5.98 -5.36 5.56
CA VAL A 380 5.46 -4.00 5.56
C VAL A 380 6.58 -3.04 5.87
N ALA A 381 7.01 -2.25 4.89
CA ALA A 381 8.05 -1.24 5.06
C ALA A 381 7.46 0.13 5.37
N ASP A 382 7.96 0.76 6.43
CA ASP A 382 7.65 2.17 6.70
C ASP A 382 8.47 3.11 5.84
N VAL A 383 8.11 4.38 5.82
CA VAL A 383 8.73 5.42 5.00
C VAL A 383 10.04 5.91 5.64
N GLY A 384 11.07 6.08 4.82
CA GLY A 384 12.40 6.52 5.21
C GLY A 384 13.51 5.76 4.48
N GLN A 385 14.74 5.81 4.99
CA GLN A 385 15.85 5.03 4.43
C GLN A 385 15.55 3.53 4.48
N ASN A 386 14.91 3.05 5.56
CA ASN A 386 14.46 1.67 5.69
C ASN A 386 13.56 1.22 4.53
N GLN A 387 12.67 2.09 4.02
CA GLN A 387 11.83 1.80 2.85
C GLN A 387 12.69 1.52 1.61
N ILE A 388 13.66 2.38 1.36
CA ILE A 388 14.50 2.27 0.16
C ILE A 388 15.42 1.04 0.26
N TRP A 389 16.05 0.80 1.42
CA TRP A 389 16.85 -0.41 1.64
C TRP A 389 15.98 -1.67 1.49
N SER A 390 14.75 -1.65 2.04
CA SER A 390 13.79 -2.76 1.90
C SER A 390 13.45 -3.01 0.42
N CYS A 391 12.99 -2.00 -0.29
CA CYS A 391 12.56 -2.15 -1.69
C CYS A 391 13.70 -2.54 -2.64
N ALA A 392 14.94 -2.09 -2.35
CA ALA A 392 16.10 -2.39 -3.18
C ALA A 392 16.71 -3.79 -2.93
N ASN A 393 16.53 -4.36 -1.74
CA ASN A 393 17.26 -5.57 -1.31
C ASN A 393 16.38 -6.75 -0.92
N ILE A 394 15.06 -6.57 -0.85
CA ILE A 394 14.14 -7.63 -0.45
C ILE A 394 14.17 -8.83 -1.40
N VAL A 395 14.21 -10.02 -0.84
CA VAL A 395 13.97 -11.26 -1.57
C VAL A 395 12.52 -11.67 -1.38
N MET A 396 11.68 -11.28 -2.35
CA MET A 396 10.25 -11.62 -2.35
C MET A 396 10.02 -12.86 -3.21
N ARG A 397 9.34 -13.85 -2.62
CA ARG A 397 8.95 -15.11 -3.31
C ARG A 397 7.48 -15.06 -3.67
N GLU A 398 6.60 -15.72 -2.94
CA GLU A 398 5.13 -15.70 -3.14
C GLU A 398 4.42 -14.76 -2.13
N GLY A 399 5.18 -13.95 -1.42
CA GLY A 399 4.69 -13.02 -0.41
C GLY A 399 4.25 -11.67 -0.96
N ARG A 400 4.05 -10.71 -0.05
CA ARG A 400 3.59 -9.36 -0.36
C ARG A 400 4.48 -8.30 0.30
N LEU A 401 4.93 -7.32 -0.49
CA LEU A 401 5.49 -6.07 0.04
C LEU A 401 4.39 -5.01 0.11
N MET A 402 4.28 -4.34 1.25
CA MET A 402 3.38 -3.20 1.45
C MET A 402 4.16 -2.00 1.95
N THR A 403 3.80 -0.81 1.51
CA THR A 403 4.37 0.46 1.98
C THR A 403 3.45 1.62 1.56
N SER A 404 3.61 2.80 2.16
CA SER A 404 3.01 4.04 1.68
C SER A 404 3.87 4.61 0.55
N GLY A 405 3.54 4.23 -0.69
CA GLY A 405 4.36 4.58 -1.86
C GLY A 405 3.98 5.91 -2.49
N GLY A 406 2.71 6.26 -2.50
CA GLY A 406 2.20 7.48 -3.13
C GLY A 406 2.27 8.71 -2.25
N MET A 407 1.83 8.60 -1.00
CA MET A 407 1.81 9.71 -0.04
C MET A 407 3.12 9.81 0.77
N GLY A 408 3.80 8.69 1.00
CA GLY A 408 5.02 8.66 1.79
C GLY A 408 4.77 8.91 3.28
N THR A 409 3.70 8.34 3.82
CA THR A 409 3.28 8.54 5.21
C THR A 409 4.14 7.71 6.16
N MET A 410 4.92 8.37 7.02
CA MET A 410 5.61 7.74 8.13
C MET A 410 4.61 7.27 9.19
N GLY A 411 4.91 6.15 9.87
CA GLY A 411 4.01 5.52 10.84
C GLY A 411 3.00 4.55 10.22
N TYR A 412 3.12 4.27 8.92
CA TYR A 412 2.23 3.36 8.19
C TYR A 412 2.41 1.88 8.55
N ALA A 413 3.67 1.43 8.81
CA ALA A 413 3.99 0.00 8.78
C ALA A 413 3.32 -0.81 9.89
N ILE A 414 3.36 -0.35 11.13
CA ILE A 414 2.80 -1.08 12.27
C ILE A 414 1.29 -1.28 12.12
N PRO A 415 0.46 -0.21 11.95
CA PRO A 415 -0.96 -0.41 11.80
C PRO A 415 -1.31 -1.22 10.55
N ALA A 416 -0.66 -1.00 9.42
CA ALA A 416 -0.90 -1.80 8.22
C ALA A 416 -0.54 -3.28 8.40
N ALA A 417 0.52 -3.59 9.17
CA ALA A 417 0.88 -4.96 9.51
C ALA A 417 -0.16 -5.63 10.42
N VAL A 418 -0.70 -4.90 11.41
CA VAL A 418 -1.81 -5.41 12.23
C VAL A 418 -3.04 -5.70 11.36
N GLY A 419 -3.41 -4.77 10.47
CA GLY A 419 -4.51 -4.99 9.53
C GLY A 419 -4.29 -6.20 8.62
N ALA A 420 -3.07 -6.38 8.09
CA ALA A 420 -2.70 -7.53 7.28
C ALA A 420 -2.76 -8.85 8.08
N GLN A 421 -2.30 -8.84 9.34
CA GLN A 421 -2.35 -10.02 10.20
C GLN A 421 -3.79 -10.44 10.51
N LEU A 422 -4.70 -9.48 10.72
CA LEU A 422 -6.11 -9.75 10.93
C LEU A 422 -6.84 -10.21 9.66
N ALA A 423 -6.35 -9.83 8.48
CA ALA A 423 -6.89 -10.29 7.20
C ALA A 423 -6.54 -11.76 6.91
N ASP A 424 -5.35 -12.22 7.33
CA ASP A 424 -4.89 -13.60 7.19
C ASP A 424 -4.06 -14.01 8.42
N PRO A 425 -4.71 -14.54 9.47
CA PRO A 425 -4.04 -14.90 10.72
C PRO A 425 -2.95 -15.99 10.58
N ALA A 426 -3.00 -16.80 9.52
CA ALA A 426 -2.04 -17.88 9.27
C ALA A 426 -0.73 -17.37 8.64
N ARG A 427 -0.73 -16.16 8.12
CA ARG A 427 0.40 -15.59 7.39
C ARG A 427 1.40 -14.90 8.33
N GLN A 428 2.68 -15.15 8.12
CA GLN A 428 3.71 -14.41 8.83
C GLN A 428 3.76 -12.95 8.36
N VAL A 429 3.66 -11.99 9.29
CA VAL A 429 3.71 -10.56 9.00
C VAL A 429 4.88 -9.91 9.75
N VAL A 430 5.68 -9.14 9.02
CA VAL A 430 6.82 -8.39 9.56
C VAL A 430 6.67 -6.91 9.20
N ALA A 431 6.65 -6.04 10.20
CA ALA A 431 6.71 -4.58 10.04
C ALA A 431 8.15 -4.10 10.21
N VAL A 432 8.68 -3.35 9.23
CA VAL A 432 10.03 -2.79 9.29
C VAL A 432 9.93 -1.27 9.22
N CYS A 433 10.32 -0.60 10.28
CA CYS A 433 10.29 0.85 10.43
C CYS A 433 11.66 1.41 10.81
N GLY A 434 11.87 2.69 10.54
CA GLY A 434 12.94 3.46 11.15
C GLY A 434 12.53 3.90 12.57
N ASP A 435 13.50 4.32 13.35
CA ASP A 435 13.28 4.84 14.71
C ASP A 435 12.32 6.04 14.75
N GLY A 436 12.40 6.94 13.77
CA GLY A 436 11.48 8.07 13.67
C GLY A 436 10.04 7.65 13.33
N SER A 437 9.86 6.76 12.36
CA SER A 437 8.52 6.31 11.98
C SER A 437 7.89 5.37 13.00
N PHE A 438 8.70 4.59 13.72
CA PHE A 438 8.25 3.79 14.87
C PHE A 438 7.54 4.65 15.91
N GLN A 439 8.12 5.79 16.29
CA GLN A 439 7.55 6.69 17.28
C GLN A 439 6.18 7.26 16.88
N MET A 440 5.88 7.36 15.58
CA MET A 440 4.61 7.89 15.08
C MET A 440 3.43 6.92 15.25
N SER A 441 3.69 5.61 15.41
CA SER A 441 2.63 4.59 15.53
C SER A 441 2.88 3.56 16.65
N MET A 442 3.85 3.79 17.52
CA MET A 442 4.20 2.88 18.60
C MET A 442 3.05 2.60 19.57
N MET A 443 2.08 3.52 19.70
CA MET A 443 0.90 3.31 20.52
C MET A 443 0.07 2.10 20.05
N GLU A 444 0.17 1.70 18.80
CA GLU A 444 -0.55 0.52 18.27
C GLU A 444 0.03 -0.82 18.76
N LEU A 445 1.15 -0.80 19.49
CA LEU A 445 1.59 -1.96 20.29
C LEU A 445 0.50 -2.42 21.26
N ALA A 446 -0.29 -1.46 21.80
CA ALA A 446 -1.43 -1.77 22.65
C ALA A 446 -2.56 -2.48 21.88
N THR A 447 -2.88 -2.01 20.66
CA THR A 447 -3.85 -2.66 19.77
C THR A 447 -3.38 -4.06 19.40
N MET A 448 -2.12 -4.19 18.99
CA MET A 448 -1.51 -5.48 18.63
C MET A 448 -1.58 -6.49 19.79
N LYS A 449 -1.32 -6.04 21.02
CA LYS A 449 -1.43 -6.86 22.23
C LYS A 449 -2.88 -7.26 22.49
N GLN A 450 -3.82 -6.31 22.41
CA GLN A 450 -5.26 -6.54 22.61
C GLN A 450 -5.82 -7.57 21.62
N GLU A 451 -5.40 -7.50 20.37
CA GLU A 451 -5.85 -8.39 19.29
C GLU A 451 -5.03 -9.69 19.20
N ASN A 452 -4.05 -9.90 20.07
CA ASN A 452 -3.12 -11.04 20.04
C ASN A 452 -2.44 -11.21 18.65
N CYS A 453 -2.13 -10.13 17.98
CA CYS A 453 -1.49 -10.14 16.66
C CYS A 453 0.00 -10.53 16.76
N PRO A 454 0.45 -11.64 16.17
CA PRO A 454 1.84 -12.12 16.24
C PRO A 454 2.80 -11.38 15.29
N VAL A 455 2.57 -10.10 15.03
CA VAL A 455 3.40 -9.29 14.13
C VAL A 455 4.82 -9.15 14.68
N LYS A 456 5.81 -9.37 13.81
CA LYS A 456 7.22 -9.10 14.12
C LYS A 456 7.54 -7.66 13.78
N ILE A 457 7.98 -6.88 14.75
CA ILE A 457 8.34 -5.48 14.55
C ILE A 457 9.84 -5.34 14.56
N VAL A 458 10.38 -4.75 13.50
CA VAL A 458 11.79 -4.41 13.34
C VAL A 458 11.93 -2.89 13.34
N VAL A 459 12.77 -2.37 14.22
CA VAL A 459 13.17 -0.96 14.24
C VAL A 459 14.61 -0.86 13.78
N MET A 460 14.81 -0.31 12.58
CA MET A 460 16.13 0.04 12.06
C MET A 460 16.54 1.38 12.67
N ASN A 461 17.32 1.33 13.73
CA ASN A 461 17.66 2.47 14.56
C ASN A 461 19.02 3.06 14.17
N ASN A 462 19.02 4.29 13.64
CA ASN A 462 20.22 5.08 13.37
C ASN A 462 20.28 6.41 14.14
N GLY A 463 19.29 6.69 15.01
CA GLY A 463 19.20 7.91 15.80
C GLY A 463 18.85 9.17 15.00
N TYR A 464 18.36 9.03 13.75
CA TYR A 464 18.11 10.17 12.88
C TYR A 464 16.85 9.97 12.02
N LEU A 465 16.25 11.09 11.59
CA LEU A 465 15.40 11.11 10.41
C LEU A 465 16.30 10.98 9.17
N GLY A 466 16.77 9.75 8.93
CA GLY A 466 17.92 9.47 8.07
C GLY A 466 17.77 9.94 6.64
N MET A 467 16.58 9.83 6.03
CA MET A 467 16.32 10.30 4.66
C MET A 467 16.45 11.84 4.56
N VAL A 468 15.93 12.56 5.56
CA VAL A 468 16.03 14.03 5.61
C VAL A 468 17.47 14.46 5.87
N ARG A 469 18.16 13.77 6.78
CA ARG A 469 19.59 14.00 7.05
C ARG A 469 20.43 13.81 5.79
N GLU A 470 20.21 12.72 5.02
CA GLU A 470 20.92 12.46 3.76
C GLU A 470 20.66 13.56 2.73
N TYR A 471 19.41 14.05 2.64
CA TYR A 471 19.07 15.18 1.79
C TYR A 471 19.79 16.47 2.22
N GLN A 472 19.81 16.79 3.52
CA GLN A 472 20.52 17.96 4.06
C GLN A 472 22.04 17.85 3.87
N GLN A 473 22.59 16.64 3.96
CA GLN A 473 23.99 16.39 3.67
C GLN A 473 24.34 16.81 2.23
N ASN A 474 23.49 16.50 1.27
CA ASN A 474 23.77 16.68 -0.15
C ASN A 474 23.37 18.07 -0.67
N ALA A 475 22.29 18.66 -0.13
CA ALA A 475 21.71 19.91 -0.62
C ALA A 475 22.08 21.13 0.23
N TYR A 476 22.51 20.94 1.48
CA TYR A 476 22.76 22.03 2.44
C TYR A 476 24.12 21.93 3.15
N ASP A 477 25.13 21.38 2.50
CA ASP A 477 26.52 21.34 3.00
C ASP A 477 26.63 20.76 4.42
N ARG A 478 25.89 19.68 4.71
CA ARG A 478 25.85 19.01 6.03
C ARG A 478 25.34 19.91 7.17
N ARG A 479 24.59 20.95 6.88
CA ARG A 479 23.90 21.75 7.91
C ARG A 479 22.64 21.01 8.34
N TYR A 480 22.77 20.18 9.35
CA TYR A 480 21.68 19.35 9.88
C TYR A 480 20.75 20.16 10.77
N ALA A 481 19.44 20.10 10.52
CA ALA A 481 18.42 20.78 11.29
C ALA A 481 17.22 19.87 11.53
N MET A 482 16.82 19.71 12.79
CA MET A 482 15.64 18.95 13.21
C MET A 482 15.62 17.49 12.72
N VAL A 483 16.77 16.84 12.63
CA VAL A 483 16.87 15.45 12.13
C VAL A 483 17.44 14.47 13.16
N GLU A 484 18.06 14.97 14.26
CA GLU A 484 18.57 14.13 15.32
C GLU A 484 17.44 13.72 16.26
N LEU A 485 17.34 12.41 16.53
CA LEU A 485 16.40 11.83 17.47
C LEU A 485 17.10 11.61 18.81
N ASN A 486 17.60 12.71 19.39
CA ASN A 486 18.21 12.70 20.70
C ASN A 486 17.21 12.17 21.75
N HIS A 487 17.70 11.33 22.68
CA HIS A 487 16.86 10.72 23.72
C HIS A 487 15.73 9.82 23.17
N PHE A 488 16.02 9.09 22.09
CA PHE A 488 15.13 8.04 21.59
C PHE A 488 14.70 7.11 22.75
N PRO A 489 13.41 6.73 22.80
CA PRO A 489 12.92 5.85 23.84
C PRO A 489 13.71 4.54 23.92
N ARG A 490 14.01 4.08 25.11
CA ARG A 490 14.61 2.76 25.32
C ARG A 490 13.64 1.66 24.92
N LEU A 491 13.91 1.03 23.76
CA LEU A 491 13.02 0.01 23.19
C LEU A 491 12.89 -1.24 24.05
N ASP A 492 13.95 -1.59 24.80
CA ASP A 492 13.90 -2.67 25.78
C ASP A 492 12.85 -2.39 26.87
N LYS A 493 12.78 -1.16 27.36
CA LYS A 493 11.79 -0.75 28.39
C LYS A 493 10.38 -0.62 27.80
N MET A 494 10.27 -0.22 26.56
CA MET A 494 8.98 -0.21 25.87
C MET A 494 8.46 -1.63 25.64
N ALA A 495 9.31 -2.54 25.19
CA ALA A 495 8.93 -3.94 25.04
C ALA A 495 8.48 -4.54 26.38
N GLU A 496 9.23 -4.29 27.46
CA GLU A 496 8.87 -4.70 28.82
C GLU A 496 7.49 -4.15 29.23
N ALA A 497 7.20 -2.87 28.95
CA ALA A 497 5.92 -2.23 29.29
C ALA A 497 4.71 -2.85 28.56
N TYR A 498 4.93 -3.46 27.40
CA TYR A 498 3.90 -4.17 26.63
C TYR A 498 4.01 -5.70 26.76
N ASP A 499 4.85 -6.24 27.64
CA ASP A 499 5.16 -7.67 27.78
C ASP A 499 5.55 -8.32 26.45
N LEU A 500 6.35 -7.64 25.65
CA LEU A 500 6.87 -8.15 24.38
C LEU A 500 8.30 -8.66 24.54
N PRO A 501 8.66 -9.80 23.98
CA PRO A 501 10.06 -10.19 23.81
C PRO A 501 10.83 -9.12 23.04
N TYR A 502 12.04 -8.78 23.54
CA TYR A 502 12.93 -7.82 22.92
C TYR A 502 14.22 -8.48 22.45
N ILE A 503 14.63 -8.16 21.25
CA ILE A 503 15.89 -8.63 20.64
C ILE A 503 16.64 -7.41 20.09
N ARG A 504 17.95 -7.34 20.32
CA ARG A 504 18.80 -6.27 19.80
C ARG A 504 19.95 -6.85 19.00
N ILE A 505 20.17 -6.31 17.79
CA ILE A 505 21.27 -6.64 16.88
C ILE A 505 22.21 -5.44 16.81
N GLU A 506 23.49 -5.66 17.15
CA GLU A 506 24.51 -4.61 17.16
C GLU A 506 25.59 -4.81 16.09
N ASN A 507 25.73 -6.02 15.56
CA ASN A 507 26.76 -6.32 14.58
C ASN A 507 26.32 -7.40 13.57
N MET A 508 27.10 -7.55 12.51
CA MET A 508 26.83 -8.47 11.42
C MET A 508 26.95 -9.95 11.81
N GLN A 509 27.78 -10.29 12.81
CA GLN A 509 28.05 -11.67 13.20
C GLN A 509 26.83 -12.31 13.85
N GLU A 510 26.14 -11.57 14.74
CA GLU A 510 24.98 -12.08 15.46
C GLU A 510 23.65 -11.94 14.67
N MET A 511 23.66 -11.16 13.60
CA MET A 511 22.46 -10.81 12.83
C MET A 511 21.67 -12.04 12.36
N PRO A 512 22.25 -13.07 11.73
CA PRO A 512 21.48 -14.21 11.20
C PRO A 512 20.75 -14.98 12.29
N ASP A 513 21.42 -15.24 13.42
CA ASP A 513 20.85 -15.99 14.52
C ASP A 513 19.73 -15.23 15.22
N LYS A 514 19.90 -13.93 15.45
CA LYS A 514 18.88 -13.09 16.07
C LYS A 514 17.68 -12.84 15.16
N VAL A 515 17.86 -12.72 13.86
CA VAL A 515 16.75 -12.69 12.87
C VAL A 515 15.97 -13.99 12.94
N LYS A 516 16.64 -15.14 12.95
CA LYS A 516 16.00 -16.45 13.09
C LYS A 516 15.25 -16.55 14.44
N GLN A 517 15.89 -16.18 15.52
CA GLN A 517 15.26 -16.13 16.85
C GLN A 517 13.98 -15.31 16.87
N MET A 518 13.98 -14.10 16.28
CA MET A 518 12.79 -13.26 16.16
C MET A 518 11.66 -13.97 15.41
N LEU A 519 11.96 -14.56 14.28
CA LEU A 519 10.95 -15.20 13.43
C LEU A 519 10.36 -16.47 14.07
N GLU A 520 11.15 -17.22 14.83
CA GLU A 520 10.75 -18.45 15.52
C GLU A 520 10.09 -18.22 16.88
N THR A 521 10.31 -17.05 17.51
CA THR A 521 9.67 -16.70 18.79
C THR A 521 8.16 -16.62 18.60
N PRO A 522 7.34 -17.35 19.39
CA PRO A 522 5.88 -17.25 19.30
C PRO A 522 5.38 -15.84 19.63
N GLY A 523 4.26 -15.45 19.01
CA GLY A 523 3.63 -14.15 19.26
C GLY A 523 4.38 -12.96 18.65
N ALA A 524 4.08 -11.79 19.16
CA ALA A 524 4.71 -10.54 18.74
C ALA A 524 6.11 -10.40 19.32
N VAL A 525 7.02 -9.77 18.59
CA VAL A 525 8.42 -9.51 19.02
C VAL A 525 8.81 -8.12 18.57
N LEU A 526 9.55 -7.40 19.41
CA LEU A 526 10.21 -6.15 19.05
C LEU A 526 11.72 -6.40 18.87
N LEU A 527 12.20 -6.18 17.64
CA LEU A 527 13.61 -6.27 17.30
C LEU A 527 14.18 -4.88 17.00
N GLU A 528 15.25 -4.51 17.67
CA GLU A 528 16.05 -3.32 17.36
C GLU A 528 17.31 -3.72 16.59
N CYS A 529 17.49 -3.11 15.40
CA CYS A 529 18.66 -3.30 14.56
C CYS A 529 19.44 -1.99 14.49
N LEU A 530 20.65 -1.95 15.03
CA LEU A 530 21.49 -0.75 15.04
C LEU A 530 22.14 -0.55 13.67
N ILE A 531 21.85 0.60 13.07
CA ILE A 531 22.38 1.02 11.76
C ILE A 531 23.30 2.22 11.97
N ASP A 532 24.40 2.28 11.22
CA ASP A 532 25.30 3.44 11.27
C ASP A 532 24.56 4.69 10.76
N PRO A 533 24.53 5.78 11.56
CA PRO A 533 23.94 7.04 11.13
C PRO A 533 24.49 7.59 9.81
N MET A 534 25.71 7.21 9.44
CA MET A 534 26.37 7.67 8.21
C MET A 534 26.04 6.81 6.99
N ASP A 535 25.37 5.66 7.17
CA ASP A 535 24.92 4.87 6.03
C ASP A 535 23.91 5.65 5.18
N VAL A 536 24.13 5.62 3.86
CA VAL A 536 23.30 6.29 2.87
C VAL A 536 22.56 5.28 2.01
N VAL A 537 21.47 5.71 1.39
CA VAL A 537 20.69 4.85 0.49
C VAL A 537 21.45 4.57 -0.80
N LYS A 538 22.10 5.59 -1.36
CA LYS A 538 22.96 5.51 -2.54
C LYS A 538 24.26 6.29 -2.31
N ASN A 539 25.35 5.76 -2.85
CA ASN A 539 26.60 6.50 -3.04
C ASN A 539 26.57 7.27 -4.36
#